data_0054e7d1c85e8439006d2245f9e64c2a
#
_entry.id   0054e7d1c85e8439006d2245f9e64c2a
#
_cell.length_a   1.000
_cell.length_b   1.000
_cell.length_c   1.000
_cell.angle_alpha   90.00
_cell.angle_beta   90.00
_cell.angle_gamma   90.00
#
_symmetry.space_group_name_H-M   'P 1'
#
loop_
_entity.id
_entity.type
_entity.pdbx_description
1 polymer ?
#
loop_
_entity_poly.entity_id
_entity_poly.type
_entity_poly.pdbx_seq_one_letter_code
_entity_poly.pdbx_strand_id
1 'polypeptide(L)'
;MDTLKPHLAVFISLSGAGGVERMVMNLVREFSRYPINLDLLTLKAHSEHFVDIPESVRILPLKAKHSLTCIPELKRYLQQQQPDAMLVAKDRAGRAALTARKLAGVDTRIAIRLGTNLSTAMSNKSALSKWLRLQPIRRKYPLADAIIAVSEGVANDTHTISGYPLEKISVIRNPVLNQNLQAQAMQEPPHAWLEDKTPVIMGAGRLTEQKDFHTLINAFAQLEKQQNARLIILGDGKLRPELEAQITELKLQHKILLPGFQSNLYAWLARADLFVLSSHWEGSPNVLTEALALGIPSVATRCPSGPDEVLQNGKIGPLVEVGDSNSLAKAMLTTLNTPPEKALLQAAVAEYTATLAAQRYLEVLNIDALPN
;
A
#
# COMPACT_ATOMS: atom_id res chain seq x y z
N MET A 1 -18.30 -25.76 27.17
CA MET A 1 -17.76 -26.30 25.91
C MET A 1 -16.69 -25.36 25.46
N ASP A 2 -15.40 -25.74 25.59
CA ASP A 2 -14.32 -24.95 24.97
C ASP A 2 -14.54 -25.00 23.46
N THR A 3 -15.09 -23.92 22.91
CA THR A 3 -15.16 -23.76 21.45
C THR A 3 -13.72 -23.64 20.97
N LEU A 4 -13.28 -24.59 20.15
CA LEU A 4 -11.97 -24.51 19.50
C LEU A 4 -11.86 -23.17 18.81
N LYS A 5 -10.81 -22.40 19.17
CA LYS A 5 -10.56 -21.09 18.55
C LYS A 5 -10.37 -21.27 17.04
N PRO A 6 -11.01 -20.46 16.19
CA PRO A 6 -10.78 -20.50 14.75
C PRO A 6 -9.29 -20.34 14.43
N HIS A 7 -8.83 -21.02 13.38
CA HIS A 7 -7.43 -20.98 12.96
C HIS A 7 -7.27 -20.21 11.65
N LEU A 8 -6.65 -19.05 11.71
CA LEU A 8 -6.33 -18.19 10.57
C LEU A 8 -4.84 -18.29 10.21
N ALA A 9 -4.57 -18.58 8.95
CA ALA A 9 -3.24 -18.45 8.37
C ALA A 9 -3.12 -17.16 7.53
N VAL A 10 -2.06 -16.40 7.70
CA VAL A 10 -1.72 -15.26 6.84
C VAL A 10 -0.45 -15.59 6.08
N PHE A 11 -0.52 -15.63 4.74
CA PHE A 11 0.65 -15.93 3.91
C PHE A 11 1.08 -14.71 3.10
N ILE A 12 2.33 -14.30 3.26
CA ILE A 12 2.94 -13.17 2.55
C ILE A 12 4.31 -13.52 1.97
N SER A 13 4.52 -13.09 0.72
CA SER A 13 5.85 -13.05 0.10
C SER A 13 6.48 -11.69 0.37
N LEU A 14 7.43 -11.65 1.30
CA LEU A 14 8.18 -10.43 1.63
C LEU A 14 9.13 -10.06 0.49
N SER A 15 9.15 -8.80 0.09
CA SER A 15 10.00 -8.27 -0.98
C SER A 15 10.88 -7.11 -0.54
N GLY A 16 10.87 -6.75 0.75
CA GLY A 16 11.61 -5.65 1.36
C GLY A 16 10.73 -4.82 2.30
N ALA A 17 11.13 -3.59 2.59
CA ALA A 17 10.41 -2.64 3.46
C ALA A 17 9.29 -1.91 2.72
N GLY A 18 8.42 -2.63 2.03
CA GLY A 18 7.35 -2.04 1.21
C GLY A 18 6.04 -1.77 1.97
N GLY A 19 5.21 -0.86 1.45
CA GLY A 19 3.91 -0.51 2.05
C GLY A 19 2.92 -1.68 2.17
N VAL A 20 3.02 -2.70 1.31
CA VAL A 20 2.18 -3.91 1.40
C VAL A 20 2.56 -4.75 2.61
N GLU A 21 3.85 -4.91 2.88
CA GLU A 21 4.37 -5.64 4.03
C GLU A 21 3.90 -4.98 5.33
N ARG A 22 4.11 -3.66 5.46
CA ARG A 22 3.66 -2.88 6.62
C ARG A 22 2.16 -3.02 6.86
N MET A 23 1.36 -2.93 5.81
CA MET A 23 -0.09 -3.07 5.87
C MET A 23 -0.51 -4.47 6.36
N VAL A 24 0.11 -5.55 5.85
CA VAL A 24 -0.21 -6.92 6.32
C VAL A 24 0.19 -7.11 7.78
N MET A 25 1.32 -6.52 8.22
CA MET A 25 1.70 -6.58 9.63
C MET A 25 0.72 -5.80 10.54
N ASN A 26 0.18 -4.67 10.07
CA ASN A 26 -0.90 -3.98 10.80
C ASN A 26 -2.14 -4.87 10.96
N LEU A 27 -2.54 -5.60 9.92
CA LEU A 27 -3.63 -6.59 10.02
C LEU A 27 -3.30 -7.72 10.98
N VAL A 28 -2.09 -8.29 10.92
CA VAL A 28 -1.67 -9.38 11.81
C VAL A 28 -1.71 -8.94 13.28
N ARG A 29 -1.21 -7.72 13.59
CA ARG A 29 -1.32 -7.16 14.95
C ARG A 29 -2.77 -6.98 15.38
N GLU A 30 -3.65 -6.55 14.50
CA GLU A 30 -5.06 -6.37 14.81
C GLU A 30 -5.76 -7.73 14.96
N PHE A 31 -5.51 -8.70 14.10
CA PHE A 31 -6.05 -10.07 14.21
C PHE A 31 -5.64 -10.75 15.52
N SER A 32 -4.45 -10.47 16.06
CA SER A 32 -4.01 -11.05 17.34
C SER A 32 -4.83 -10.61 18.55
N ARG A 33 -5.69 -9.60 18.42
CA ARG A 33 -6.62 -9.15 19.46
C ARG A 33 -7.92 -9.96 19.48
N TYR A 34 -8.12 -10.81 18.48
CA TYR A 34 -9.28 -11.67 18.39
C TYR A 34 -8.96 -13.05 18.99
N PRO A 35 -9.96 -13.78 19.53
CA PRO A 35 -9.77 -15.11 20.11
C PRO A 35 -9.57 -16.17 19.02
N ILE A 36 -8.54 -16.04 18.19
CA ILE A 36 -8.18 -16.92 17.08
C ILE A 36 -6.76 -17.48 17.25
N ASN A 37 -6.48 -18.64 16.67
CA ASN A 37 -5.13 -19.13 16.46
C ASN A 37 -4.58 -18.48 15.17
N LEU A 38 -3.45 -17.78 15.26
CA LEU A 38 -2.93 -16.99 14.14
C LEU A 38 -1.53 -17.43 13.71
N ASP A 39 -1.43 -17.91 12.47
CA ASP A 39 -0.17 -18.27 11.83
C ASP A 39 0.23 -17.23 10.79
N LEU A 40 1.49 -16.78 10.83
CA LEU A 40 2.08 -15.92 9.82
C LEU A 40 3.14 -16.69 9.02
N LEU A 41 2.78 -17.09 7.79
CA LEU A 41 3.70 -17.76 6.86
C LEU A 41 4.42 -16.72 6.00
N THR A 42 5.75 -16.81 5.92
CA THR A 42 6.57 -15.86 5.17
C THR A 42 7.60 -16.55 4.29
N LEU A 43 7.93 -15.99 3.12
CA LEU A 43 8.98 -16.51 2.25
C LEU A 43 10.39 -16.07 2.67
N LYS A 44 10.54 -15.23 3.69
CA LYS A 44 11.82 -14.79 4.27
C LYS A 44 11.72 -14.84 5.79
N ALA A 45 12.80 -15.22 6.43
CA ALA A 45 12.85 -15.36 7.89
C ALA A 45 12.84 -14.03 8.64
N HIS A 46 13.28 -12.94 7.99
CA HIS A 46 13.43 -11.63 8.64
C HIS A 46 12.82 -10.51 7.79
N SER A 47 12.17 -9.58 8.46
CA SER A 47 11.68 -8.31 7.91
C SER A 47 11.75 -7.25 9.02
N GLU A 48 12.10 -6.02 8.66
CA GLU A 48 12.05 -4.86 9.57
C GLU A 48 10.63 -4.64 10.15
N HIS A 49 9.61 -5.17 9.47
CA HIS A 49 8.21 -5.05 9.90
C HIS A 49 7.78 -6.12 10.93
N PHE A 50 8.66 -7.06 11.31
CA PHE A 50 8.36 -8.03 12.38
C PHE A 50 8.54 -7.46 13.79
N VAL A 51 9.05 -6.25 13.89
CA VAL A 51 9.08 -5.52 15.16
C VAL A 51 7.64 -5.36 15.65
N ASP A 52 7.41 -5.63 16.93
CA ASP A 52 6.10 -5.54 17.58
C ASP A 52 5.01 -6.53 17.09
N ILE A 53 5.38 -7.67 16.49
CA ILE A 53 4.43 -8.77 16.30
C ILE A 53 4.21 -9.45 17.66
N PRO A 54 2.94 -9.55 18.14
CA PRO A 54 2.64 -10.19 19.41
C PRO A 54 3.09 -11.66 19.47
N GLU A 55 3.53 -12.11 20.66
CA GLU A 55 4.00 -13.50 20.89
C GLU A 55 2.91 -14.54 20.61
N SER A 56 1.64 -14.16 20.68
CA SER A 56 0.50 -15.01 20.33
C SER A 56 0.45 -15.41 18.85
N VAL A 57 1.20 -14.72 17.97
CA VAL A 57 1.29 -15.00 16.54
C VAL A 57 2.42 -15.99 16.27
N ARG A 58 2.10 -17.16 15.74
CA ARG A 58 3.11 -18.13 15.36
C ARG A 58 3.71 -17.78 13.99
N ILE A 59 4.97 -17.34 13.97
CA ILE A 59 5.69 -17.01 12.73
C ILE A 59 6.33 -18.26 12.14
N LEU A 60 6.00 -18.59 10.88
CA LEU A 60 6.45 -19.77 10.15
C LEU A 60 7.18 -19.37 8.87
N PRO A 61 8.52 -19.19 8.93
CA PRO A 61 9.30 -18.90 7.73
C PRO A 61 9.43 -20.15 6.85
N LEU A 62 9.03 -20.01 5.58
CA LEU A 62 9.22 -21.04 4.57
C LEU A 62 10.65 -21.00 4.03
N LYS A 63 11.24 -22.14 3.70
CA LYS A 63 12.60 -22.28 3.15
C LYS A 63 12.69 -21.81 1.69
N ALA A 64 11.55 -21.84 1.00
CA ALA A 64 11.47 -21.45 -0.41
C ALA A 64 11.78 -19.95 -0.60
N LYS A 65 12.52 -19.63 -1.67
CA LYS A 65 12.91 -18.25 -2.01
C LYS A 65 11.85 -17.52 -2.87
N HIS A 66 10.95 -18.26 -3.51
CA HIS A 66 9.95 -17.73 -4.45
C HIS A 66 8.57 -18.35 -4.25
N SER A 67 7.51 -17.60 -4.58
CA SER A 67 6.13 -18.04 -4.39
C SER A 67 5.76 -19.34 -5.14
N LEU A 68 6.40 -19.66 -6.26
CA LEU A 68 6.11 -20.91 -6.97
C LEU A 68 6.83 -22.12 -6.35
N THR A 69 8.02 -21.92 -5.78
CA THR A 69 8.80 -23.00 -5.18
C THR A 69 8.32 -23.35 -3.76
N CYS A 70 7.47 -22.53 -3.15
CA CYS A 70 6.92 -22.80 -1.81
C CYS A 70 5.71 -23.78 -1.82
N ILE A 71 5.19 -24.18 -2.98
CA ILE A 71 3.99 -25.03 -3.09
C ILE A 71 4.12 -26.32 -2.26
N PRO A 72 5.24 -27.09 -2.27
CA PRO A 72 5.35 -28.30 -1.47
C PRO A 72 5.30 -28.03 0.05
N GLU A 73 5.89 -26.93 0.50
CA GLU A 73 5.88 -26.54 1.91
C GLU A 73 4.48 -26.09 2.34
N LEU A 74 3.82 -25.26 1.53
CA LEU A 74 2.42 -24.86 1.76
C LEU A 74 1.48 -26.06 1.75
N LYS A 75 1.66 -27.02 0.83
CA LYS A 75 0.88 -28.27 0.84
C LYS A 75 1.02 -28.99 2.17
N ARG A 76 2.25 -29.20 2.64
CA ARG A 76 2.51 -29.89 3.92
C ARG A 76 1.88 -29.13 5.09
N TYR A 77 2.05 -27.80 5.12
CA TYR A 77 1.43 -26.97 6.14
C TYR A 77 -0.09 -27.13 6.16
N LEU A 78 -0.75 -27.01 5.01
CA LEU A 78 -2.20 -27.15 4.90
C LEU A 78 -2.69 -28.54 5.33
N GLN A 79 -1.95 -29.61 5.00
CA GLN A 79 -2.29 -30.97 5.42
C GLN A 79 -2.13 -31.19 6.93
N GLN A 80 -1.12 -30.58 7.54
CA GLN A 80 -0.80 -30.79 8.96
C GLN A 80 -1.60 -29.88 9.89
N GLN A 81 -1.81 -28.61 9.49
CA GLN A 81 -2.42 -27.60 10.34
C GLN A 81 -3.90 -27.37 10.06
N GLN A 82 -4.37 -27.67 8.86
CA GLN A 82 -5.77 -27.54 8.40
C GLN A 82 -6.45 -26.24 8.89
N PRO A 83 -5.87 -25.04 8.63
CA PRO A 83 -6.48 -23.80 9.10
C PRO A 83 -7.87 -23.64 8.47
N ASP A 84 -8.82 -23.04 9.21
CA ASP A 84 -10.16 -22.74 8.71
C ASP A 84 -10.11 -21.80 7.52
N ALA A 85 -9.22 -20.78 7.59
CA ALA A 85 -9.01 -19.84 6.50
C ALA A 85 -7.54 -19.46 6.33
N MET A 86 -7.21 -19.07 5.08
CA MET A 86 -5.91 -18.50 4.73
C MET A 86 -6.08 -17.19 3.96
N LEU A 87 -5.60 -16.09 4.53
CA LEU A 87 -5.45 -14.81 3.84
C LEU A 87 -4.10 -14.78 3.12
N VAL A 88 -4.12 -14.54 1.81
CA VAL A 88 -2.89 -14.50 1.01
C VAL A 88 -2.70 -13.12 0.39
N ALA A 89 -1.60 -12.46 0.72
CA ALA A 89 -1.24 -11.18 0.13
C ALA A 89 -0.41 -11.37 -1.16
N LYS A 90 -0.79 -10.66 -2.21
CA LYS A 90 -0.20 -10.63 -3.56
C LYS A 90 -0.60 -11.80 -4.48
N ASP A 91 -0.75 -11.49 -5.77
CA ASP A 91 -1.18 -12.41 -6.85
C ASP A 91 -0.39 -13.73 -6.90
N ARG A 92 0.95 -13.67 -6.96
CA ARG A 92 1.75 -14.89 -7.14
C ARG A 92 1.64 -15.85 -5.94
N ALA A 93 1.60 -15.29 -4.74
CA ALA A 93 1.41 -16.06 -3.51
C ALA A 93 0.02 -16.69 -3.47
N GLY A 94 -1.03 -15.94 -3.87
CA GLY A 94 -2.40 -16.45 -3.97
C GLY A 94 -2.52 -17.64 -4.90
N ARG A 95 -1.95 -17.54 -6.11
CA ARG A 95 -1.95 -18.66 -7.06
C ARG A 95 -1.17 -19.88 -6.57
N ALA A 96 -0.09 -19.68 -5.81
CA ALA A 96 0.65 -20.78 -5.18
C ALA A 96 -0.17 -21.46 -4.08
N ALA A 97 -0.83 -20.68 -3.22
CA ALA A 97 -1.69 -21.19 -2.16
C ALA A 97 -2.88 -22.00 -2.70
N LEU A 98 -3.57 -21.50 -3.75
CA LEU A 98 -4.64 -22.27 -4.42
C LEU A 98 -4.14 -23.59 -5.01
N THR A 99 -2.92 -23.60 -5.55
CA THR A 99 -2.32 -24.84 -6.06
C THR A 99 -1.98 -25.79 -4.93
N ALA A 100 -1.40 -25.30 -3.84
CA ALA A 100 -1.05 -26.08 -2.67
C ALA A 100 -2.31 -26.69 -2.02
N ARG A 101 -3.41 -25.93 -1.87
CA ARG A 101 -4.70 -26.41 -1.34
C ARG A 101 -5.25 -27.56 -2.18
N LYS A 102 -5.28 -27.41 -3.51
CA LYS A 102 -5.74 -28.48 -4.41
C LYS A 102 -4.90 -29.74 -4.25
N LEU A 103 -3.58 -29.63 -4.15
CA LEU A 103 -2.66 -30.77 -3.97
C LEU A 103 -2.71 -31.35 -2.55
N ALA A 104 -3.09 -30.57 -1.57
CA ALA A 104 -3.26 -31.02 -0.18
C ALA A 104 -4.58 -31.81 0.02
N GLY A 105 -5.59 -31.55 -0.79
CA GLY A 105 -6.92 -32.16 -0.65
C GLY A 105 -7.66 -31.69 0.59
N VAL A 106 -7.53 -30.42 0.96
CA VAL A 106 -8.16 -29.81 2.15
C VAL A 106 -9.13 -28.69 1.76
N ASP A 107 -10.06 -28.36 2.66
CA ASP A 107 -11.14 -27.39 2.44
C ASP A 107 -10.85 -26.00 3.04
N THR A 108 -9.59 -25.71 3.41
CA THR A 108 -9.17 -24.38 3.89
C THR A 108 -9.69 -23.27 2.96
N ARG A 109 -10.45 -22.32 3.51
CA ARG A 109 -10.95 -21.17 2.77
C ARG A 109 -9.80 -20.24 2.39
N ILE A 110 -9.61 -19.92 1.10
CA ILE A 110 -8.52 -19.03 0.64
C ILE A 110 -9.08 -17.72 0.10
N ALA A 111 -8.75 -16.62 0.77
CA ALA A 111 -8.96 -15.26 0.28
C ALA A 111 -7.65 -14.66 -0.25
N ILE A 112 -7.70 -14.09 -1.46
CA ILE A 112 -6.54 -13.43 -2.08
C ILE A 112 -6.72 -11.92 -2.00
N ARG A 113 -5.79 -11.25 -1.30
CA ARG A 113 -5.74 -9.79 -1.25
C ARG A 113 -4.88 -9.23 -2.38
N LEU A 114 -5.46 -8.33 -3.18
CA LEU A 114 -4.85 -7.68 -4.33
C LEU A 114 -4.70 -6.17 -4.08
N GLY A 115 -3.51 -5.65 -4.29
CA GLY A 115 -3.16 -4.28 -3.95
C GLY A 115 -2.54 -3.48 -5.10
N THR A 116 -2.76 -3.89 -6.36
CA THR A 116 -2.16 -3.24 -7.53
C THR A 116 -3.07 -3.38 -8.73
N ASN A 117 -3.25 -2.32 -9.49
CA ASN A 117 -3.86 -2.37 -10.82
C ASN A 117 -2.88 -3.07 -11.77
N LEU A 118 -3.16 -4.33 -12.10
CA LEU A 118 -2.23 -5.17 -12.86
C LEU A 118 -2.20 -4.82 -14.35
N SER A 119 -3.32 -4.42 -14.96
CA SER A 119 -3.37 -4.05 -16.37
C SER A 119 -2.50 -2.81 -16.63
N THR A 120 -2.59 -1.79 -15.79
CA THR A 120 -1.77 -0.59 -15.86
C THR A 120 -0.28 -0.89 -15.60
N ALA A 121 0.02 -1.69 -14.57
CA ALA A 121 1.40 -2.10 -14.29
C ALA A 121 2.05 -2.92 -15.43
N MET A 122 1.24 -3.41 -16.35
CA MET A 122 1.69 -4.15 -17.56
C MET A 122 1.51 -3.36 -18.85
N SER A 123 1.10 -2.09 -18.82
CA SER A 123 0.78 -1.30 -20.02
C SER A 123 1.91 -1.34 -21.08
N ASN A 124 3.15 -1.21 -20.61
CA ASN A 124 4.38 -1.17 -21.42
C ASN A 124 4.93 -2.57 -21.81
N LYS A 125 4.20 -3.67 -21.53
CA LYS A 125 4.65 -5.03 -21.88
C LYS A 125 4.06 -5.47 -23.24
N SER A 126 4.80 -6.33 -23.95
CA SER A 126 4.33 -6.91 -25.21
C SER A 126 3.06 -7.74 -25.01
N ALA A 127 2.25 -7.90 -26.07
CA ALA A 127 1.01 -8.69 -26.04
C ALA A 127 1.24 -10.13 -25.53
N LEU A 128 2.31 -10.77 -26.00
CA LEU A 128 2.68 -12.12 -25.56
C LEU A 128 3.01 -12.15 -24.06
N SER A 129 3.76 -11.17 -23.56
CA SER A 129 4.10 -11.06 -22.13
C SER A 129 2.85 -10.84 -21.26
N LYS A 130 1.91 -10.00 -21.74
CA LYS A 130 0.60 -9.80 -21.09
C LYS A 130 -0.19 -11.10 -21.07
N TRP A 131 -0.29 -11.78 -22.19
CA TRP A 131 -1.01 -13.06 -22.30
C TRP A 131 -0.44 -14.13 -21.37
N LEU A 132 0.88 -14.35 -21.37
CA LEU A 132 1.56 -15.30 -20.46
C LEU A 132 1.31 -14.98 -18.98
N ARG A 133 1.23 -13.70 -18.64
CA ARG A 133 0.97 -13.25 -17.26
C ARG A 133 -0.49 -13.43 -16.85
N LEU A 134 -1.44 -13.21 -17.76
CA LEU A 134 -2.87 -13.21 -17.47
C LEU A 134 -3.48 -14.63 -17.48
N GLN A 135 -2.98 -15.54 -18.31
CA GLN A 135 -3.52 -16.91 -18.40
C GLN A 135 -3.54 -17.65 -17.04
N PRO A 136 -2.46 -17.63 -16.22
CA PRO A 136 -2.51 -18.24 -14.89
C PRO A 136 -3.50 -17.54 -13.93
N ILE A 137 -3.73 -16.24 -14.08
CA ILE A 137 -4.71 -15.48 -13.30
C ILE A 137 -6.12 -15.96 -13.64
N ARG A 138 -6.49 -15.97 -14.92
CA ARG A 138 -7.81 -16.42 -15.43
C ARG A 138 -8.13 -17.87 -15.00
N ARG A 139 -7.12 -18.74 -14.96
CA ARG A 139 -7.31 -20.15 -14.58
C ARG A 139 -7.37 -20.37 -13.06
N LYS A 140 -6.75 -19.52 -12.28
CA LYS A 140 -6.60 -19.75 -10.82
C LYS A 140 -7.57 -18.94 -9.97
N TYR A 141 -7.86 -17.69 -10.34
CA TYR A 141 -8.75 -16.85 -9.53
C TYR A 141 -10.15 -17.43 -9.34
N PRO A 142 -10.78 -18.10 -10.33
CA PRO A 142 -12.05 -18.79 -10.09
C PRO A 142 -12.02 -19.88 -9.01
N LEU A 143 -10.84 -20.32 -8.60
CA LEU A 143 -10.64 -21.30 -7.52
C LEU A 143 -10.50 -20.64 -6.12
N ALA A 144 -10.41 -19.33 -6.05
CA ALA A 144 -10.39 -18.61 -4.78
C ALA A 144 -11.81 -18.54 -4.18
N ASP A 145 -11.91 -18.67 -2.87
CA ASP A 145 -13.21 -18.57 -2.18
C ASP A 145 -13.63 -17.10 -2.03
N ALA A 146 -12.65 -16.19 -1.98
CA ALA A 146 -12.87 -14.75 -2.00
C ALA A 146 -11.68 -14.03 -2.63
N ILE A 147 -11.96 -12.86 -3.23
CA ILE A 147 -10.94 -11.89 -3.63
C ILE A 147 -11.21 -10.59 -2.88
N ILE A 148 -10.15 -10.02 -2.31
CA ILE A 148 -10.20 -8.75 -1.61
C ILE A 148 -9.37 -7.75 -2.41
N ALA A 149 -9.99 -6.68 -2.88
CA ALA A 149 -9.34 -5.56 -3.53
C ALA A 149 -9.20 -4.37 -2.57
N VAL A 150 -8.12 -3.59 -2.71
CA VAL A 150 -7.85 -2.45 -1.83
C VAL A 150 -8.55 -1.17 -2.26
N SER A 151 -9.17 -1.18 -3.45
CA SER A 151 -9.87 -0.06 -4.06
C SER A 151 -10.86 -0.57 -5.11
N GLU A 152 -11.86 0.24 -5.44
CA GLU A 152 -12.80 -0.06 -6.54
C GLU A 152 -12.05 -0.22 -7.88
N GLY A 153 -11.06 0.62 -8.13
CA GLY A 153 -10.23 0.52 -9.33
C GLY A 153 -9.48 -0.80 -9.44
N VAL A 154 -8.97 -1.36 -8.32
CA VAL A 154 -8.34 -2.69 -8.29
C VAL A 154 -9.37 -3.80 -8.45
N ALA A 155 -10.58 -3.65 -7.91
CA ALA A 155 -11.67 -4.62 -8.09
C ALA A 155 -12.09 -4.72 -9.56
N ASN A 156 -12.33 -3.57 -10.21
CA ASN A 156 -12.70 -3.48 -11.61
C ASN A 156 -11.60 -4.04 -12.54
N ASP A 157 -10.32 -3.70 -12.27
CA ASP A 157 -9.19 -4.27 -13.02
C ASP A 157 -9.13 -5.80 -12.85
N THR A 158 -9.28 -6.28 -11.63
CA THR A 158 -9.27 -7.72 -11.32
C THR A 158 -10.39 -8.46 -12.06
N HIS A 159 -11.61 -7.93 -12.02
CA HIS A 159 -12.73 -8.47 -12.80
C HIS A 159 -12.38 -8.55 -14.27
N THR A 160 -11.93 -7.45 -14.86
CA THR A 160 -11.61 -7.34 -16.30
C THR A 160 -10.54 -8.33 -16.73
N ILE A 161 -9.46 -8.48 -15.97
CA ILE A 161 -8.34 -9.34 -16.38
C ILE A 161 -8.57 -10.83 -16.10
N SER A 162 -9.36 -11.17 -15.07
CA SER A 162 -9.54 -12.54 -14.61
C SER A 162 -10.87 -13.18 -15.02
N GLY A 163 -11.91 -12.37 -15.27
CA GLY A 163 -13.30 -12.83 -15.40
C GLY A 163 -13.94 -13.24 -14.07
N TYR A 164 -13.30 -12.95 -12.90
CA TYR A 164 -13.90 -13.21 -11.60
C TYR A 164 -15.09 -12.28 -11.39
N PRO A 165 -16.25 -12.75 -10.90
CA PRO A 165 -17.45 -11.92 -10.75
C PRO A 165 -17.19 -10.71 -9.85
N LEU A 166 -17.57 -9.50 -10.32
CA LEU A 166 -17.27 -8.27 -9.60
C LEU A 166 -17.98 -8.22 -8.25
N GLU A 167 -19.20 -8.71 -8.16
CA GLU A 167 -20.02 -8.78 -6.95
C GLU A 167 -19.45 -9.74 -5.88
N LYS A 168 -18.49 -10.59 -6.25
CA LYS A 168 -17.74 -11.47 -5.34
C LYS A 168 -16.38 -10.91 -4.92
N ILE A 169 -16.02 -9.72 -5.41
CA ILE A 169 -14.79 -9.02 -5.00
C ILE A 169 -15.16 -8.04 -3.88
N SER A 170 -14.66 -8.31 -2.70
CA SER A 170 -14.84 -7.41 -1.55
C SER A 170 -13.83 -6.26 -1.64
N VAL A 171 -14.28 -5.02 -1.56
CA VAL A 171 -13.38 -3.87 -1.47
C VAL A 171 -13.16 -3.52 0.00
N ILE A 172 -11.92 -3.70 0.47
CA ILE A 172 -11.53 -3.39 1.85
C ILE A 172 -10.33 -2.45 1.80
N ARG A 173 -10.51 -1.25 2.35
CA ARG A 173 -9.48 -0.22 2.41
C ARG A 173 -8.27 -0.70 3.20
N ASN A 174 -7.08 -0.21 2.85
CA ASN A 174 -5.86 -0.60 3.54
C ASN A 174 -5.88 -0.14 5.02
N PRO A 175 -5.43 -0.98 5.96
CA PRO A 175 -5.29 -0.63 7.38
C PRO A 175 -4.06 0.28 7.59
N VAL A 176 -4.18 1.52 7.14
CA VAL A 176 -3.09 2.50 7.16
C VAL A 176 -2.98 3.17 8.51
N LEU A 177 -4.15 3.54 9.09
CA LEU A 177 -4.22 4.24 10.35
C LEU A 177 -4.05 3.25 11.52
N ASN A 178 -2.93 3.36 12.20
CA ASN A 178 -2.62 2.59 13.40
C ASN A 178 -2.48 3.51 14.63
N GLN A 179 -2.48 2.92 15.81
CA GLN A 179 -2.42 3.66 17.09
C GLN A 179 -1.13 4.47 17.26
N ASN A 180 -0.04 4.09 16.58
CA ASN A 180 1.27 4.72 16.73
C ASN A 180 1.47 5.93 15.81
N LEU A 181 0.56 6.19 14.85
CA LEU A 181 0.71 7.25 13.86
C LEU A 181 0.93 8.62 14.53
N GLN A 182 0.08 8.99 15.48
CA GLN A 182 0.19 10.28 16.18
C GLN A 182 1.46 10.38 17.02
N ALA A 183 1.79 9.32 17.78
CA ALA A 183 3.00 9.31 18.61
C ALA A 183 4.27 9.42 17.76
N GLN A 184 4.33 8.76 16.61
CA GLN A 184 5.47 8.86 15.69
C GLN A 184 5.53 10.21 14.99
N ALA A 185 4.40 10.83 14.70
CA ALA A 185 4.32 12.18 14.11
C ALA A 185 4.83 13.28 15.07
N MET A 186 4.68 13.07 16.38
CA MET A 186 5.12 14.01 17.43
C MET A 186 6.61 13.92 17.76
N GLN A 187 7.36 12.95 17.21
CA GLN A 187 8.80 12.86 17.42
C GLN A 187 9.52 14.10 16.85
N GLU A 188 10.76 14.33 17.33
CA GLU A 188 11.59 15.45 16.91
C GLU A 188 11.67 15.59 15.39
N PRO A 189 11.72 16.83 14.85
CA PRO A 189 11.85 17.07 13.42
C PRO A 189 13.18 16.48 12.92
N PRO A 190 13.12 15.60 11.91
CA PRO A 190 14.32 14.88 11.47
C PRO A 190 15.25 15.72 10.57
N HIS A 191 14.89 16.95 10.27
CA HIS A 191 15.71 17.85 9.44
C HIS A 191 15.38 19.32 9.71
N ALA A 192 16.39 20.19 9.73
CA ALA A 192 16.25 21.62 10.01
C ALA A 192 15.29 22.38 9.07
N TRP A 193 15.08 21.89 7.84
CA TRP A 193 14.09 22.49 6.91
C TRP A 193 12.65 22.41 7.44
N LEU A 194 12.37 21.53 8.36
CA LEU A 194 11.05 21.32 8.95
C LEU A 194 10.80 22.20 10.19
N GLU A 195 11.80 23.01 10.58
CA GLU A 195 11.75 23.88 11.76
C GLU A 195 11.60 25.37 11.38
N ASP A 196 11.86 25.72 10.13
CA ASP A 196 11.73 27.11 9.67
C ASP A 196 10.37 27.39 9.00
N LYS A 197 10.15 28.66 8.62
CA LYS A 197 8.87 29.12 8.04
C LYS A 197 8.75 28.94 6.53
N THR A 198 9.77 28.39 5.87
CA THR A 198 9.72 28.17 4.41
C THR A 198 8.81 26.98 4.13
N PRO A 199 7.76 27.12 3.33
CA PRO A 199 6.86 26.02 3.03
C PRO A 199 7.60 24.80 2.49
N VAL A 200 7.26 23.61 3.06
CA VAL A 200 7.83 22.33 2.68
C VAL A 200 6.79 21.49 1.95
N ILE A 201 7.09 21.20 0.69
CA ILE A 201 6.33 20.26 -0.14
C ILE A 201 6.98 18.89 -0.01
N MET A 202 6.18 17.84 0.13
CA MET A 202 6.70 16.50 0.35
C MET A 202 6.13 15.48 -0.63
N GLY A 203 7.02 14.66 -1.20
CA GLY A 203 6.70 13.42 -1.91
C GLY A 203 7.30 12.24 -1.17
N ALA A 204 6.67 11.06 -1.25
CA ALA A 204 7.24 9.87 -0.60
C ALA A 204 6.92 8.59 -1.38
N GLY A 205 7.93 7.72 -1.53
CA GLY A 205 7.78 6.42 -2.18
C GLY A 205 9.08 5.91 -2.77
N ARG A 206 9.02 4.74 -3.42
CA ARG A 206 10.18 4.18 -4.11
C ARG A 206 10.54 5.05 -5.32
N LEU A 207 11.81 5.37 -5.50
CA LEU A 207 12.28 6.13 -6.66
C LEU A 207 12.28 5.25 -7.92
N THR A 208 11.09 5.13 -8.53
CA THR A 208 10.80 4.28 -9.70
C THR A 208 9.86 5.02 -10.66
N GLU A 209 9.76 4.55 -11.91
CA GLU A 209 8.83 5.07 -12.92
C GLU A 209 7.38 5.17 -12.40
N GLN A 210 6.96 4.23 -11.55
CA GLN A 210 5.62 4.25 -10.97
C GLN A 210 5.30 5.54 -10.23
N LYS A 211 6.25 6.08 -9.46
CA LYS A 211 6.05 7.26 -8.60
C LYS A 211 6.26 8.59 -9.31
N ASP A 212 6.90 8.58 -10.45
CA ASP A 212 7.13 9.72 -11.35
C ASP A 212 7.56 11.02 -10.64
N PHE A 213 8.63 10.90 -9.87
CA PHE A 213 9.22 12.07 -9.21
C PHE A 213 9.86 13.05 -10.19
N HIS A 214 10.10 12.66 -11.47
CA HIS A 214 10.52 13.56 -12.53
C HIS A 214 9.47 14.66 -12.78
N THR A 215 8.19 14.26 -12.87
CA THR A 215 7.07 15.21 -13.00
C THR A 215 6.95 16.12 -11.78
N LEU A 216 7.13 15.57 -10.55
CA LEU A 216 7.10 16.38 -9.32
C LEU A 216 8.24 17.42 -9.28
N ILE A 217 9.46 17.05 -9.63
CA ILE A 217 10.61 17.95 -9.67
C ILE A 217 10.38 19.07 -10.71
N ASN A 218 9.86 18.74 -11.90
CA ASN A 218 9.52 19.72 -12.93
C ASN A 218 8.41 20.68 -12.47
N ALA A 219 7.39 20.17 -11.80
CA ALA A 219 6.33 20.99 -11.23
C ALA A 219 6.85 21.92 -10.14
N PHE A 220 7.72 21.42 -9.26
CA PHE A 220 8.36 22.21 -8.22
C PHE A 220 9.24 23.34 -8.81
N ALA A 221 10.00 23.05 -9.86
CA ALA A 221 10.82 24.06 -10.55
C ALA A 221 10.00 25.23 -11.13
N GLN A 222 8.73 25.00 -11.48
CA GLN A 222 7.81 26.05 -11.93
C GLN A 222 7.21 26.81 -10.75
N LEU A 223 6.83 26.11 -9.68
CA LEU A 223 6.28 26.70 -8.46
C LEU A 223 7.30 27.61 -7.80
N GLU A 224 8.55 27.18 -7.69
CA GLU A 224 9.64 27.92 -7.00
C GLU A 224 9.91 29.30 -7.62
N LYS A 225 9.63 29.51 -8.91
CA LYS A 225 9.72 30.81 -9.58
C LYS A 225 8.66 31.81 -9.09
N GLN A 226 7.58 31.33 -8.47
CA GLN A 226 6.45 32.14 -8.02
C GLN A 226 6.39 32.26 -6.49
N GLN A 227 6.84 31.20 -5.79
CA GLN A 227 6.77 31.12 -4.34
C GLN A 227 8.00 30.39 -3.80
N ASN A 228 8.73 31.03 -2.88
CA ASN A 228 9.83 30.41 -2.19
C ASN A 228 9.32 29.19 -1.39
N ALA A 229 9.81 28.00 -1.72
CA ALA A 229 9.44 26.75 -1.07
C ALA A 229 10.61 25.76 -1.08
N ARG A 230 10.46 24.65 -0.40
CA ARG A 230 11.38 23.51 -0.42
C ARG A 230 10.65 22.23 -0.81
N LEU A 231 11.34 21.30 -1.46
CA LEU A 231 10.82 19.99 -1.80
C LEU A 231 11.64 18.90 -1.09
N ILE A 232 10.96 17.98 -0.40
CA ILE A 232 11.58 16.78 0.17
C ILE A 232 10.94 15.55 -0.46
N ILE A 233 11.76 14.67 -1.02
CA ILE A 233 11.30 13.38 -1.57
C ILE A 233 11.90 12.24 -0.76
N LEU A 234 11.04 11.60 0.05
CA LEU A 234 11.44 10.49 0.93
C LEU A 234 11.39 9.15 0.18
N GLY A 235 12.43 8.38 0.34
CA GLY A 235 12.53 7.04 -0.23
C GLY A 235 13.79 6.82 -1.03
N ASP A 236 13.94 5.59 -1.57
CA ASP A 236 15.06 5.21 -2.38
C ASP A 236 14.63 4.34 -3.57
N GLY A 237 15.51 4.18 -4.56
CA GLY A 237 15.23 3.35 -5.72
C GLY A 237 16.17 3.61 -6.90
N LYS A 238 15.94 2.84 -7.95
CA LYS A 238 16.82 2.80 -9.13
C LYS A 238 16.98 4.14 -9.86
N LEU A 239 15.98 5.04 -9.75
CA LEU A 239 15.98 6.34 -10.43
C LEU A 239 16.70 7.45 -9.62
N ARG A 240 17.25 7.16 -8.44
CA ARG A 240 17.95 8.17 -7.64
C ARG A 240 19.00 8.96 -8.44
N PRO A 241 19.94 8.32 -9.19
CA PRO A 241 20.95 9.06 -9.95
C PRO A 241 20.36 10.00 -11.01
N GLU A 242 19.28 9.57 -11.67
CA GLU A 242 18.60 10.36 -12.71
C GLU A 242 17.88 11.58 -12.10
N LEU A 243 17.24 11.41 -10.93
CA LEU A 243 16.59 12.50 -10.21
C LEU A 243 17.62 13.52 -9.69
N GLU A 244 18.76 13.07 -9.15
CA GLU A 244 19.86 13.94 -8.70
C GLU A 244 20.47 14.72 -9.88
N ALA A 245 20.62 14.09 -11.04
CA ALA A 245 21.07 14.77 -12.27
C ALA A 245 20.06 15.85 -12.71
N GLN A 246 18.76 15.54 -12.72
CA GLN A 246 17.70 16.50 -13.04
C GLN A 246 17.69 17.72 -12.07
N ILE A 247 17.83 17.48 -10.78
CA ILE A 247 17.90 18.54 -9.76
C ILE A 247 19.11 19.45 -10.02
N THR A 248 20.24 18.86 -10.43
CA THR A 248 21.45 19.60 -10.76
C THR A 248 21.30 20.45 -12.02
N GLU A 249 20.71 19.89 -13.08
CA GLU A 249 20.41 20.60 -14.33
C GLU A 249 19.50 21.81 -14.09
N LEU A 250 18.49 21.63 -13.24
CA LEU A 250 17.56 22.70 -12.85
C LEU A 250 18.15 23.68 -11.82
N LYS A 251 19.36 23.46 -11.31
CA LYS A 251 20.04 24.27 -10.28
C LYS A 251 19.26 24.39 -8.97
N LEU A 252 18.58 23.32 -8.56
CA LEU A 252 17.71 23.26 -7.38
C LEU A 252 18.27 22.45 -6.20
N GLN A 253 19.60 22.17 -6.18
CA GLN A 253 20.24 21.35 -5.13
C GLN A 253 20.05 21.93 -3.71
N HIS A 254 19.88 23.23 -3.58
CA HIS A 254 19.65 23.92 -2.32
C HIS A 254 18.16 24.07 -1.94
N LYS A 255 17.25 23.56 -2.78
CA LYS A 255 15.80 23.62 -2.61
C LYS A 255 15.13 22.24 -2.57
N ILE A 256 15.81 21.20 -3.08
CA ILE A 256 15.30 19.84 -3.16
C ILE A 256 16.20 18.89 -2.36
N LEU A 257 15.60 18.12 -1.45
CA LEU A 257 16.28 17.14 -0.60
C LEU A 257 15.81 15.74 -0.90
N LEU A 258 16.73 14.81 -1.11
CA LEU A 258 16.50 13.36 -1.24
C LEU A 258 17.16 12.62 -0.06
N PRO A 259 16.57 12.58 1.14
CA PRO A 259 17.23 12.05 2.35
C PRO A 259 17.29 10.50 2.37
N GLY A 260 16.78 9.83 1.37
CA GLY A 260 16.71 8.38 1.31
C GLY A 260 15.49 7.80 2.02
N PHE A 261 15.55 6.49 2.26
CA PHE A 261 14.50 5.80 3.02
C PHE A 261 14.50 6.27 4.48
N GLN A 262 13.31 6.54 5.00
CA GLN A 262 13.10 6.98 6.38
C GLN A 262 12.20 5.97 7.10
N SER A 263 12.65 5.45 8.23
CA SER A 263 11.89 4.48 9.05
C SER A 263 10.65 5.13 9.69
N ASN A 264 10.78 6.37 10.19
CA ASN A 264 9.66 7.17 10.68
C ASN A 264 9.24 8.23 9.65
N LEU A 265 8.41 7.81 8.70
CA LEU A 265 7.81 8.71 7.70
C LEU A 265 6.92 9.79 8.34
N TYR A 266 6.25 9.49 9.46
CA TYR A 266 5.25 10.38 10.03
C TYR A 266 5.84 11.64 10.67
N ALA A 267 7.05 11.56 11.24
CA ALA A 267 7.75 12.72 11.77
C ALA A 267 8.10 13.75 10.66
N TRP A 268 8.32 13.28 9.43
CA TRP A 268 8.50 14.14 8.26
C TRP A 268 7.15 14.70 7.78
N LEU A 269 6.18 13.82 7.50
CA LEU A 269 4.87 14.20 6.93
C LEU A 269 4.13 15.20 7.81
N ALA A 270 4.14 15.02 9.14
CA ALA A 270 3.40 15.89 10.05
C ALA A 270 3.83 17.36 10.02
N ARG A 271 4.97 17.66 9.39
CA ARG A 271 5.55 19.01 9.26
C ARG A 271 5.58 19.51 7.82
N ALA A 272 4.97 18.77 6.91
CA ALA A 272 4.80 19.21 5.53
C ALA A 272 3.62 20.20 5.43
N ASP A 273 3.76 21.23 4.59
CA ASP A 273 2.67 22.15 4.26
C ASP A 273 1.81 21.58 3.11
N LEU A 274 2.40 20.68 2.29
CA LEU A 274 1.73 20.05 1.17
C LEU A 274 2.34 18.67 0.91
N PHE A 275 1.49 17.66 0.73
CA PHE A 275 1.91 16.37 0.19
C PHE A 275 1.53 16.26 -1.29
N VAL A 276 2.41 15.67 -2.12
CA VAL A 276 2.18 15.48 -3.55
C VAL A 276 2.39 14.01 -3.94
N LEU A 277 1.38 13.43 -4.59
CA LEU A 277 1.44 12.11 -5.20
C LEU A 277 1.46 12.24 -6.72
N SER A 278 2.62 12.08 -7.35
CA SER A 278 2.82 12.24 -8.81
C SER A 278 2.72 10.94 -9.61
N SER A 279 2.22 9.87 -9.02
CA SER A 279 2.29 8.50 -9.53
C SER A 279 1.62 8.29 -10.90
N HIS A 280 2.20 7.42 -11.72
CA HIS A 280 1.59 6.93 -12.96
C HIS A 280 0.50 5.88 -12.72
N TRP A 281 0.60 5.07 -11.66
CA TRP A 281 -0.43 4.09 -11.23
C TRP A 281 -0.28 3.75 -9.77
N GLU A 282 -1.40 3.43 -9.12
CA GLU A 282 -1.48 2.98 -7.74
C GLU A 282 -2.41 1.76 -7.61
N GLY A 283 -2.59 1.29 -6.42
CA GLY A 283 -3.68 0.39 -6.03
C GLY A 283 -4.52 1.07 -4.97
N SER A 284 -3.87 1.47 -3.89
CA SER A 284 -4.37 2.34 -2.83
C SER A 284 -3.13 3.04 -2.25
N PRO A 285 -2.98 4.35 -2.44
CA PRO A 285 -1.77 5.09 -2.07
C PRO A 285 -1.72 5.35 -0.56
N ASN A 286 -1.11 4.42 0.19
CA ASN A 286 -1.05 4.51 1.66
C ASN A 286 -0.52 5.87 2.15
N VAL A 287 0.54 6.38 1.54
CA VAL A 287 1.16 7.64 1.97
C VAL A 287 0.26 8.86 1.77
N LEU A 288 -0.61 8.86 0.75
CA LEU A 288 -1.64 9.90 0.58
C LEU A 288 -2.66 9.82 1.73
N THR A 289 -3.10 8.60 2.06
CA THR A 289 -4.01 8.36 3.20
C THR A 289 -3.35 8.80 4.52
N GLU A 290 -2.06 8.53 4.71
CA GLU A 290 -1.27 8.93 5.88
C GLU A 290 -1.15 10.45 5.99
N ALA A 291 -0.89 11.14 4.88
CA ALA A 291 -0.83 12.60 4.83
C ALA A 291 -2.18 13.23 5.24
N LEU A 292 -3.29 12.75 4.65
CA LEU A 292 -4.63 13.23 5.00
C LEU A 292 -4.99 12.96 6.47
N ALA A 293 -4.60 11.81 7.01
CA ALA A 293 -4.83 11.46 8.42
C ALA A 293 -4.08 12.39 9.39
N LEU A 294 -2.91 12.88 8.98
CA LEU A 294 -2.15 13.90 9.71
C LEU A 294 -2.73 15.31 9.48
N GLY A 295 -3.70 15.45 8.57
CA GLY A 295 -4.31 16.71 8.20
C GLY A 295 -3.45 17.56 7.26
N ILE A 296 -2.61 16.92 6.45
CA ILE A 296 -1.73 17.57 5.47
C ILE A 296 -2.50 17.72 4.15
N PRO A 297 -2.66 18.96 3.63
CA PRO A 297 -3.21 19.20 2.31
C PRO A 297 -2.49 18.38 1.25
N SER A 298 -3.22 17.86 0.28
CA SER A 298 -2.62 16.93 -0.68
C SER A 298 -3.09 17.19 -2.10
N VAL A 299 -2.17 17.05 -3.05
CA VAL A 299 -2.41 17.06 -4.50
C VAL A 299 -1.99 15.72 -5.06
N ALA A 300 -2.76 15.15 -5.98
CA ALA A 300 -2.40 13.88 -6.61
C ALA A 300 -2.63 13.89 -8.13
N THR A 301 -1.93 12.99 -8.82
CA THR A 301 -2.28 12.65 -10.20
C THR A 301 -3.53 11.77 -10.22
N ARG A 302 -4.40 11.95 -11.23
CA ARG A 302 -5.55 11.10 -11.53
C ARG A 302 -5.10 9.80 -12.17
N CYS A 303 -4.20 9.09 -11.51
CA CYS A 303 -3.74 7.81 -12.01
C CYS A 303 -4.75 6.69 -11.72
N PRO A 304 -4.74 5.59 -12.49
CA PRO A 304 -5.64 4.47 -12.26
C PRO A 304 -5.52 3.89 -10.85
N SER A 305 -6.67 3.74 -10.21
CA SER A 305 -6.92 3.16 -8.88
C SER A 305 -6.33 3.96 -7.70
N GLY A 306 -7.19 4.40 -6.84
CA GLY A 306 -6.87 4.88 -5.50
C GLY A 306 -6.90 6.39 -5.28
N PRO A 307 -6.12 7.25 -5.97
CA PRO A 307 -6.09 8.69 -5.65
C PRO A 307 -7.47 9.38 -5.80
N ASP A 308 -8.22 9.05 -6.82
CA ASP A 308 -9.59 9.54 -7.04
C ASP A 308 -10.56 9.09 -5.95
N GLU A 309 -10.41 7.88 -5.45
CA GLU A 309 -11.20 7.36 -4.34
C GLU A 309 -10.84 8.05 -3.02
N VAL A 310 -9.53 8.17 -2.71
CA VAL A 310 -9.04 8.79 -1.47
C VAL A 310 -9.35 10.29 -1.43
N LEU A 311 -9.20 11.00 -2.56
CA LEU A 311 -9.50 12.42 -2.68
C LEU A 311 -10.97 12.70 -3.09
N GLN A 312 -11.84 11.67 -3.08
CA GLN A 312 -13.27 11.77 -3.39
C GLN A 312 -13.54 12.54 -4.69
N ASN A 313 -12.85 12.13 -5.77
CA ASN A 313 -12.91 12.75 -7.09
C ASN A 313 -12.56 14.26 -7.12
N GLY A 314 -11.64 14.66 -6.26
CA GLY A 314 -11.14 16.04 -6.20
C GLY A 314 -11.82 16.95 -5.18
N LYS A 315 -12.79 16.44 -4.40
CA LYS A 315 -13.45 17.20 -3.33
C LYS A 315 -12.54 17.49 -2.13
N ILE A 316 -11.62 16.58 -1.85
CA ILE A 316 -10.71 16.66 -0.70
C ILE A 316 -9.37 17.30 -1.07
N GLY A 317 -8.95 17.18 -2.32
CA GLY A 317 -7.73 17.75 -2.85
C GLY A 317 -7.66 17.61 -4.37
N PRO A 318 -6.94 18.51 -5.08
CA PRO A 318 -6.87 18.51 -6.53
C PRO A 318 -6.34 17.20 -7.12
N LEU A 319 -6.92 16.81 -8.26
CA LEU A 319 -6.47 15.72 -9.12
C LEU A 319 -6.06 16.29 -10.47
N VAL A 320 -4.85 16.00 -10.92
CA VAL A 320 -4.30 16.46 -12.20
C VAL A 320 -3.97 15.27 -13.10
N GLU A 321 -3.87 15.50 -14.41
CA GLU A 321 -3.50 14.43 -15.34
C GLU A 321 -2.08 13.92 -15.08
N VAL A 322 -1.88 12.63 -15.33
CA VAL A 322 -0.57 11.96 -15.16
C VAL A 322 0.45 12.59 -16.10
N GLY A 323 1.64 12.95 -15.57
CA GLY A 323 2.74 13.55 -16.33
C GLY A 323 2.58 15.05 -16.63
N ASP A 324 1.46 15.68 -16.25
CA ASP A 324 1.27 17.12 -16.45
C ASP A 324 1.88 17.96 -15.32
N SER A 325 3.16 18.27 -15.45
CA SER A 325 3.89 19.10 -14.47
C SER A 325 3.36 20.54 -14.37
N ASN A 326 2.74 21.10 -15.44
CA ASN A 326 2.20 22.45 -15.43
C ASN A 326 0.94 22.54 -14.57
N SER A 327 -0.01 21.63 -14.78
CA SER A 327 -1.21 21.53 -13.97
C SER A 327 -0.88 21.16 -12.52
N LEU A 328 0.12 20.29 -12.32
CA LEU A 328 0.59 19.91 -10.98
C LEU A 328 1.16 21.12 -10.23
N ALA A 329 1.99 21.94 -10.87
CA ALA A 329 2.54 23.16 -10.28
C ALA A 329 1.44 24.17 -9.86
N LYS A 330 0.44 24.38 -10.73
CA LYS A 330 -0.71 25.25 -10.43
C LYS A 330 -1.53 24.71 -9.24
N ALA A 331 -1.82 23.40 -9.23
CA ALA A 331 -2.56 22.79 -8.14
C ALA A 331 -1.80 22.87 -6.81
N MET A 332 -0.48 22.63 -6.82
CA MET A 332 0.38 22.79 -5.66
C MET A 332 0.34 24.22 -5.11
N LEU A 333 0.53 25.23 -5.97
CA LEU A 333 0.51 26.64 -5.60
C LEU A 333 -0.86 27.05 -5.01
N THR A 334 -1.95 26.65 -5.65
CA THR A 334 -3.31 26.95 -5.17
C THR A 334 -3.56 26.32 -3.82
N THR A 335 -3.18 25.04 -3.62
CA THR A 335 -3.41 24.32 -2.36
C THR A 335 -2.55 24.87 -1.22
N LEU A 336 -1.32 25.31 -1.47
CA LEU A 336 -0.49 25.99 -0.47
C LEU A 336 -1.09 27.31 -0.02
N ASN A 337 -1.67 28.09 -0.95
CA ASN A 337 -2.26 29.40 -0.64
C ASN A 337 -3.66 29.30 0.00
N THR A 338 -4.39 28.24 -0.30
CA THR A 338 -5.76 28.03 0.21
C THR A 338 -5.92 26.56 0.63
N PRO A 339 -5.29 26.15 1.74
CA PRO A 339 -5.35 24.76 2.18
C PRO A 339 -6.76 24.39 2.68
N PRO A 340 -7.23 23.17 2.41
CA PRO A 340 -8.47 22.64 2.99
C PRO A 340 -8.37 22.54 4.52
N GLU A 341 -9.51 22.56 5.18
CA GLU A 341 -9.57 22.37 6.63
C GLU A 341 -9.06 20.98 7.05
N LYS A 342 -8.24 20.95 8.09
CA LYS A 342 -7.64 19.72 8.63
C LYS A 342 -8.67 18.66 8.99
N ALA A 343 -9.79 19.06 9.60
CA ALA A 343 -10.87 18.13 9.97
C ALA A 343 -11.49 17.44 8.76
N LEU A 344 -11.65 18.16 7.64
CA LEU A 344 -12.17 17.60 6.38
C LEU A 344 -11.21 16.53 5.82
N LEU A 345 -9.90 16.79 5.84
CA LEU A 345 -8.89 15.85 5.38
C LEU A 345 -8.89 14.57 6.20
N GLN A 346 -8.93 14.69 7.52
CA GLN A 346 -8.94 13.55 8.44
C GLN A 346 -10.22 12.72 8.32
N ALA A 347 -11.38 13.38 8.19
CA ALA A 347 -12.66 12.69 8.00
C ALA A 347 -12.71 11.85 6.72
N ALA A 348 -12.06 12.31 5.64
CA ALA A 348 -12.01 11.60 4.36
C ALA A 348 -11.36 10.22 4.43
N VAL A 349 -10.52 9.97 5.43
CA VAL A 349 -9.77 8.71 5.59
C VAL A 349 -10.08 7.97 6.89
N ALA A 350 -11.14 8.35 7.60
CA ALA A 350 -11.50 7.78 8.91
C ALA A 350 -11.75 6.25 8.85
N GLU A 351 -12.18 5.71 7.72
CA GLU A 351 -12.40 4.26 7.55
C GLU A 351 -11.14 3.43 7.27
N TYR A 352 -9.97 4.06 7.09
CA TYR A 352 -8.72 3.35 6.80
C TYR A 352 -8.02 2.80 8.05
N THR A 353 -8.79 2.48 9.10
CA THR A 353 -8.28 1.94 10.36
C THR A 353 -8.00 0.45 10.30
N ALA A 354 -7.02 0.00 11.11
CA ALA A 354 -6.69 -1.42 11.21
C ALA A 354 -7.86 -2.24 11.78
N THR A 355 -8.59 -1.70 12.75
CA THR A 355 -9.74 -2.35 13.39
C THR A 355 -10.87 -2.62 12.39
N LEU A 356 -11.30 -1.60 11.64
CA LEU A 356 -12.38 -1.77 10.66
C LEU A 356 -11.96 -2.72 9.52
N ALA A 357 -10.71 -2.60 9.05
CA ALA A 357 -10.19 -3.51 8.05
C ALA A 357 -10.20 -4.96 8.58
N ALA A 358 -9.68 -5.21 9.79
CA ALA A 358 -9.62 -6.55 10.36
C ALA A 358 -11.02 -7.19 10.48
N GLN A 359 -12.02 -6.45 10.96
CA GLN A 359 -13.41 -6.92 11.01
C GLN A 359 -13.91 -7.38 9.64
N ARG A 360 -13.79 -6.52 8.62
CA ARG A 360 -14.21 -6.83 7.24
C ARG A 360 -13.43 -8.01 6.64
N TYR A 361 -12.14 -8.15 6.98
CA TYR A 361 -11.35 -9.30 6.54
C TYR A 361 -11.83 -10.61 7.18
N LEU A 362 -12.14 -10.62 8.48
CA LEU A 362 -12.65 -11.79 9.20
C LEU A 362 -14.03 -12.21 8.65
N GLU A 363 -14.92 -11.25 8.35
CA GLU A 363 -16.21 -11.52 7.69
C GLU A 363 -16.00 -12.22 6.33
N VAL A 364 -15.11 -11.70 5.47
CA VAL A 364 -14.82 -12.32 4.15
C VAL A 364 -14.20 -13.71 4.31
N LEU A 365 -13.43 -13.94 5.37
CA LEU A 365 -12.81 -15.21 5.69
C LEU A 365 -13.75 -16.20 6.37
N ASN A 366 -15.00 -15.81 6.69
CA ASN A 366 -15.96 -16.58 7.47
C ASN A 366 -15.40 -17.01 8.84
N ILE A 367 -14.65 -16.14 9.48
CA ILE A 367 -14.16 -16.31 10.85
C ILE A 367 -15.06 -15.49 11.77
N ASP A 368 -15.89 -16.19 12.53
CA ASP A 368 -16.76 -15.57 13.52
C ASP A 368 -15.97 -15.42 14.83
N ALA A 369 -15.48 -14.21 15.08
CA ALA A 369 -14.75 -13.87 16.29
C ALA A 369 -14.98 -12.39 16.62
N LEU A 370 -15.30 -12.09 17.87
CA LEU A 370 -15.34 -10.71 18.39
C LEU A 370 -14.00 -10.39 19.05
N PRO A 371 -13.55 -9.13 18.99
CA PRO A 371 -12.31 -8.72 19.65
C PRO A 371 -12.42 -8.89 21.17
N ASN A 372 -11.30 -9.28 21.80
CA ASN A 372 -11.18 -9.38 23.25
C ASN A 372 -11.22 -8.01 23.92
#